data_124826d2a895c3d2dededfb7375111dc
#
_entry.id   124826d2a895c3d2dededfb7375111dc
#
_cell.length_a   1.000
_cell.length_b   1.000
_cell.length_c   1.000
_cell.angle_alpha   90.00
_cell.angle_beta   90.00
_cell.angle_gamma   90.00
#
_symmetry.space_group_name_H-M   'P 1'
#
loop_
_entity.id
_entity.type
_entity.pdbx_description
1 polymer ?
#
loop_
_entity_poly.entity_id
_entity_poly.type
_entity_poly.pdbx_seq_one_letter_code
_entity_poly.pdbx_strand_id
1 'polypeptide(L)'
;MGWTVSQQDQTRAKRLETLRSAMAAAGFDGWIIGREDMYQGEEVPAGDERLAYLSGFTGSAGFAVVLGDRAGLFSDGRYSLQMPAQTNSADWDCNTTPDVKCEDWLKTAGLASGAIIAIDGRLVTVAGFRRFEKSVLAAGGTLVCHHENLLDQQWHDRPALPPAASWQMPIENAGKSFAEK
;
A
#
# COMPACT_ATOMS: atom_id res chain seq x y z
N MET A 1 11.88 -11.90 21.85
CA MET A 1 10.71 -12.79 21.96
C MET A 1 10.09 -12.89 20.56
N GLY A 2 10.12 -14.09 19.94
CA GLY A 2 9.50 -14.30 18.63
C GLY A 2 8.00 -14.51 18.79
N TRP A 3 7.20 -13.75 18.05
CA TRP A 3 5.75 -13.95 17.96
C TRP A 3 5.47 -15.23 17.15
N THR A 4 4.46 -15.97 17.54
CA THR A 4 3.97 -17.10 16.73
C THR A 4 3.21 -16.53 15.50
N VAL A 5 3.13 -17.28 14.40
CA VAL A 5 2.39 -16.87 13.17
C VAL A 5 0.97 -16.45 13.52
N SER A 6 0.27 -17.19 14.39
CA SER A 6 -1.09 -16.84 14.83
C SER A 6 -1.21 -15.51 15.58
N GLN A 7 -0.18 -15.10 16.34
CA GLN A 7 -0.17 -13.81 17.04
C GLN A 7 0.09 -12.66 16.07
N GLN A 8 0.92 -12.85 15.06
CA GLN A 8 1.14 -11.86 14.02
C GLN A 8 -0.11 -11.65 13.18
N ASP A 9 -0.83 -12.71 12.84
CA ASP A 9 -2.07 -12.64 12.08
C ASP A 9 -3.17 -11.90 12.87
N GLN A 10 -3.34 -12.20 14.15
CA GLN A 10 -4.28 -11.45 15.01
C GLN A 10 -3.94 -9.97 15.09
N THR A 11 -2.65 -9.61 15.15
CA THR A 11 -2.21 -8.22 15.16
C THR A 11 -2.54 -7.51 13.84
N ARG A 12 -2.34 -8.19 12.69
CA ARG A 12 -2.64 -7.65 11.35
C ARG A 12 -4.15 -7.51 11.13
N ALA A 13 -4.93 -8.51 11.52
CA ALA A 13 -6.39 -8.43 11.49
C ALA A 13 -6.90 -7.22 12.30
N LYS A 14 -6.32 -6.98 13.49
CA LYS A 14 -6.67 -5.82 14.30
C LYS A 14 -6.30 -4.48 13.64
N ARG A 15 -5.15 -4.40 12.96
CA ARG A 15 -4.76 -3.21 12.19
C ARG A 15 -5.76 -2.93 11.05
N LEU A 16 -6.20 -4.00 10.35
CA LEU A 16 -7.18 -3.91 9.28
C LEU A 16 -8.54 -3.39 9.80
N GLU A 17 -9.02 -3.90 10.94
CA GLU A 17 -10.23 -3.42 11.61
C GLU A 17 -10.11 -1.95 12.03
N THR A 18 -8.96 -1.56 12.58
CA THR A 18 -8.72 -0.17 12.99
C THR A 18 -8.71 0.77 11.79
N LEU A 19 -8.10 0.36 10.66
CA LEU A 19 -8.15 1.12 9.42
C LEU A 19 -9.59 1.26 8.90
N ARG A 20 -10.37 0.18 8.88
CA ARG A 20 -11.78 0.21 8.50
C ARG A 20 -12.61 1.17 9.35
N SER A 21 -12.35 1.18 10.65
CA SER A 21 -13.01 2.12 11.58
C SER A 21 -12.63 3.57 11.28
N ALA A 22 -11.36 3.83 10.98
CA ALA A 22 -10.88 5.16 10.60
C ALA A 22 -11.47 5.62 9.25
N MET A 23 -11.55 4.71 8.26
CA MET A 23 -12.20 4.97 6.97
C MET A 23 -13.65 5.39 7.16
N ALA A 24 -14.42 4.60 7.93
CA ALA A 24 -15.83 4.89 8.20
C ALA A 24 -16.01 6.24 8.91
N ALA A 25 -15.15 6.54 9.90
CA ALA A 25 -15.19 7.84 10.60
C ALA A 25 -14.86 9.03 9.68
N ALA A 26 -14.01 8.81 8.66
CA ALA A 26 -13.65 9.82 7.66
C ALA A 26 -14.64 9.89 6.48
N GLY A 27 -15.66 9.02 6.44
CA GLY A 27 -16.66 8.99 5.37
C GLY A 27 -16.15 8.33 4.07
N PHE A 28 -15.18 7.40 4.16
CA PHE A 28 -14.66 6.65 3.03
C PHE A 28 -15.15 5.21 3.06
N ASP A 29 -15.54 4.69 1.91
CA ASP A 29 -15.95 3.30 1.70
C ASP A 29 -14.76 2.39 1.40
N GLY A 30 -13.61 2.96 1.02
CA GLY A 30 -12.39 2.23 0.75
C GLY A 30 -11.12 3.07 0.85
N TRP A 31 -9.98 2.38 0.99
CA TRP A 31 -8.66 2.98 1.06
C TRP A 31 -7.66 2.21 0.20
N ILE A 32 -6.89 2.92 -0.63
CA ILE A 32 -5.80 2.33 -1.41
C ILE A 32 -4.47 2.59 -0.70
N ILE A 33 -3.67 1.54 -0.54
CA ILE A 33 -2.34 1.58 0.05
C ILE A 33 -1.36 1.02 -0.97
N GLY A 34 -0.44 1.86 -1.46
CA GLY A 34 0.71 1.42 -2.24
C GLY A 34 1.88 1.00 -1.34
N ARG A 35 2.88 0.39 -1.94
CA ARG A 35 4.17 0.14 -1.29
C ARG A 35 5.04 1.41 -1.25
N GLU A 36 4.79 2.33 -2.15
CA GLU A 36 5.65 3.48 -2.43
C GLU A 36 5.77 4.45 -1.24
N ASP A 37 6.93 5.08 -1.11
CA ASP A 37 7.17 6.26 -0.30
C ASP A 37 6.86 7.55 -1.07
N MET A 38 7.03 8.71 -0.42
CA MET A 38 6.78 10.02 -1.05
C MET A 38 7.79 10.37 -2.16
N TYR A 39 8.92 9.68 -2.24
CA TYR A 39 9.97 9.90 -3.23
C TYR A 39 9.87 8.92 -4.40
N GLN A 40 8.97 7.94 -4.33
CA GLN A 40 8.84 6.84 -5.29
C GLN A 40 10.15 6.05 -5.43
N GLY A 41 10.88 5.89 -4.32
CA GLY A 41 12.13 5.16 -4.26
C GLY A 41 11.91 3.65 -4.40
N GLU A 42 12.89 2.94 -4.95
CA GLU A 42 12.89 1.49 -5.00
C GLU A 42 13.10 0.89 -3.60
N GLU A 43 14.01 1.49 -2.84
CA GLU A 43 14.29 1.15 -1.44
C GLU A 43 13.41 2.00 -0.53
N VAL A 44 12.33 1.39 -0.03
CA VAL A 44 11.38 2.06 0.86
C VAL A 44 11.87 1.94 2.30
N PRO A 45 12.00 3.06 3.04
CA PRO A 45 12.36 3.01 4.46
C PRO A 45 11.35 2.22 5.29
N ALA A 46 11.81 1.55 6.35
CA ALA A 46 10.97 0.70 7.20
C ALA A 46 9.72 1.43 7.74
N GLY A 47 9.83 2.74 8.01
CA GLY A 47 8.69 3.57 8.42
C GLY A 47 7.68 3.87 7.32
N ASP A 48 8.01 3.60 6.06
CA ASP A 48 7.13 3.80 4.90
C ASP A 48 6.60 2.49 4.32
N GLU A 49 7.01 1.33 4.84
CA GLU A 49 6.53 0.00 4.45
C GLU A 49 5.08 -0.27 4.93
N ARG A 50 4.16 0.62 4.57
CA ARG A 50 2.74 0.59 4.99
C ARG A 50 2.02 -0.66 4.55
N LEU A 51 2.31 -1.11 3.32
CA LEU A 51 1.70 -2.33 2.78
C LEU A 51 2.11 -3.55 3.61
N ALA A 52 3.40 -3.67 3.94
CA ALA A 52 3.91 -4.74 4.79
C ALA A 52 3.40 -4.64 6.24
N TYR A 53 3.33 -3.43 6.79
CA TYR A 53 2.78 -3.20 8.13
C TYR A 53 1.34 -3.71 8.25
N LEU A 54 0.49 -3.41 7.25
CA LEU A 54 -0.91 -3.77 7.29
C LEU A 54 -1.14 -5.25 6.94
N SER A 55 -0.56 -5.72 5.83
CA SER A 55 -0.86 -7.05 5.28
C SER A 55 0.12 -8.13 5.69
N GLY A 56 1.37 -7.77 6.00
CA GLY A 56 2.49 -8.68 6.18
C GLY A 56 3.23 -9.03 4.89
N PHE A 57 2.75 -8.57 3.74
CA PHE A 57 3.40 -8.80 2.45
C PHE A 57 4.61 -7.91 2.27
N THR A 58 5.78 -8.51 2.05
CA THR A 58 7.08 -7.83 1.96
C THR A 58 7.66 -7.80 0.54
N GLY A 59 6.87 -8.07 -0.47
CA GLY A 59 7.29 -7.97 -1.87
C GLY A 59 7.62 -6.54 -2.28
N SER A 60 8.56 -6.36 -3.23
CA SER A 60 9.01 -5.04 -3.67
C SER A 60 8.06 -4.31 -4.63
N ALA A 61 6.93 -4.91 -4.98
CA ALA A 61 5.91 -4.30 -5.82
C ALA A 61 4.52 -4.75 -5.38
N GLY A 62 3.57 -3.84 -5.32
CA GLY A 62 2.19 -4.18 -5.00
C GLY A 62 1.42 -3.05 -4.36
N PHE A 63 0.13 -3.25 -4.23
CA PHE A 63 -0.79 -2.35 -3.55
C PHE A 63 -1.94 -3.15 -2.94
N ALA A 64 -2.61 -2.55 -1.98
CA ALA A 64 -3.84 -3.09 -1.41
C ALA A 64 -5.01 -2.13 -1.61
N VAL A 65 -6.20 -2.70 -1.73
CA VAL A 65 -7.48 -1.98 -1.64
C VAL A 65 -8.25 -2.56 -0.47
N VAL A 66 -8.53 -1.73 0.53
CA VAL A 66 -9.32 -2.11 1.70
C VAL A 66 -10.72 -1.53 1.55
N LEU A 67 -11.73 -2.37 1.65
CA LEU A 67 -13.15 -2.02 1.74
C LEU A 67 -13.66 -2.30 3.17
N GLY A 68 -14.90 -1.95 3.44
CA GLY A 68 -15.50 -2.15 4.77
C GLY A 68 -15.47 -3.59 5.27
N ASP A 69 -15.65 -4.56 4.39
CA ASP A 69 -15.75 -5.99 4.72
C ASP A 69 -14.72 -6.87 3.99
N ARG A 70 -14.09 -6.39 2.91
CA ARG A 70 -13.12 -7.12 2.11
C ARG A 70 -11.81 -6.34 1.95
N ALA A 71 -10.72 -7.05 1.68
CA ALA A 71 -9.44 -6.43 1.32
C ALA A 71 -8.75 -7.25 0.21
N GLY A 72 -8.34 -6.57 -0.86
CA GLY A 72 -7.59 -7.14 -1.97
C GLY A 72 -6.13 -6.70 -1.93
N LEU A 73 -5.22 -7.67 -2.01
CA LEU A 73 -3.79 -7.44 -2.19
C LEU A 73 -3.43 -7.77 -3.63
N PHE A 74 -2.73 -6.87 -4.30
CA PHE A 74 -2.35 -6.98 -5.70
C PHE A 74 -0.85 -6.91 -5.88
N SER A 75 -0.27 -7.84 -6.61
CA SER A 75 1.12 -7.79 -7.04
C SER A 75 1.29 -8.54 -8.36
N ASP A 76 2.48 -8.45 -8.95
CA ASP A 76 2.77 -9.16 -10.21
C ASP A 76 3.13 -10.64 -9.98
N GLY A 77 3.32 -11.38 -11.09
CA GLY A 77 3.54 -12.82 -11.08
C GLY A 77 4.76 -13.30 -10.28
N ARG A 78 5.74 -12.42 -9.99
CA ARG A 78 6.90 -12.75 -9.15
C ARG A 78 6.49 -13.10 -7.72
N TYR A 79 5.36 -12.57 -7.27
CA TYR A 79 4.88 -12.69 -5.89
C TYR A 79 3.65 -13.59 -5.72
N SER A 80 3.24 -14.31 -6.76
CA SER A 80 2.06 -15.18 -6.74
C SER A 80 2.08 -16.26 -5.64
N LEU A 81 3.27 -16.73 -5.26
CA LEU A 81 3.46 -17.68 -4.15
C LEU A 81 3.70 -16.96 -2.81
N GLN A 82 4.38 -15.81 -2.83
CA GLN A 82 4.75 -15.09 -1.63
C GLN A 82 3.55 -14.40 -0.97
N MET A 83 2.66 -13.79 -1.77
CA MET A 83 1.46 -13.13 -1.23
C MET A 83 0.65 -14.08 -0.32
N PRO A 84 0.16 -15.24 -0.79
CA PRO A 84 -0.65 -16.12 0.06
C PRO A 84 0.16 -16.78 1.19
N ALA A 85 1.49 -16.89 1.06
CA ALA A 85 2.33 -17.43 2.13
C ALA A 85 2.55 -16.44 3.28
N GLN A 86 2.45 -15.14 3.03
CA GLN A 86 2.70 -14.08 4.00
C GLN A 86 1.44 -13.43 4.56
N THR A 87 0.29 -13.67 3.96
CA THR A 87 -0.99 -13.07 4.36
C THR A 87 -1.98 -14.12 4.83
N ASN A 88 -2.95 -13.71 5.64
CA ASN A 88 -4.04 -14.58 6.05
C ASN A 88 -5.15 -14.54 5.00
N SER A 89 -5.51 -15.68 4.42
CA SER A 89 -6.58 -15.81 3.43
C SER A 89 -7.98 -15.49 3.95
N ALA A 90 -8.17 -15.45 5.28
CA ALA A 90 -9.41 -14.97 5.88
C ALA A 90 -9.57 -13.45 5.79
N ASP A 91 -8.46 -12.70 5.66
CA ASP A 91 -8.43 -11.25 5.66
C ASP A 91 -8.17 -10.67 4.26
N TRP A 92 -7.47 -11.43 3.39
CA TRP A 92 -6.92 -10.92 2.14
C TRP A 92 -7.25 -11.80 0.93
N ASP A 93 -7.80 -11.17 -0.10
CA ASP A 93 -7.86 -11.74 -1.45
C ASP A 93 -6.54 -11.44 -2.18
N CYS A 94 -5.69 -12.44 -2.41
CA CYS A 94 -4.44 -12.29 -3.15
C CYS A 94 -4.69 -12.32 -4.67
N ASN A 95 -4.33 -11.25 -5.36
CA ASN A 95 -4.61 -11.07 -6.78
C ASN A 95 -3.31 -10.86 -7.57
N THR A 96 -3.05 -11.73 -8.55
CA THR A 96 -1.89 -11.59 -9.45
C THR A 96 -2.27 -10.71 -10.66
N THR A 97 -1.56 -9.61 -10.83
CA THR A 97 -1.72 -8.73 -11.99
C THR A 97 -0.80 -9.19 -13.14
N PRO A 98 -1.21 -9.08 -14.43
CA PRO A 98 -2.47 -8.48 -14.91
C PRO A 98 -3.67 -9.43 -14.98
N ASP A 99 -3.55 -10.68 -14.47
CA ASP A 99 -4.59 -11.71 -14.60
C ASP A 99 -5.89 -11.26 -13.90
N VAL A 100 -5.77 -10.67 -12.73
CA VAL A 100 -6.89 -10.04 -12.01
C VAL A 100 -6.71 -8.53 -12.01
N LYS A 101 -7.63 -7.80 -12.62
CA LYS A 101 -7.63 -6.35 -12.63
C LYS A 101 -8.32 -5.78 -11.39
N CYS A 102 -7.85 -4.63 -10.92
CA CYS A 102 -8.40 -3.96 -9.76
C CYS A 102 -9.91 -3.67 -9.91
N GLU A 103 -10.34 -3.19 -11.08
CA GLU A 103 -11.74 -2.91 -11.38
C GLU A 103 -12.64 -4.15 -11.35
N ASP A 104 -12.13 -5.31 -11.77
CA ASP A 104 -12.90 -6.55 -11.76
C ASP A 104 -13.03 -7.09 -10.33
N TRP A 105 -11.95 -6.99 -9.53
CA TRP A 105 -12.00 -7.33 -8.12
C TRP A 105 -12.96 -6.40 -7.35
N LEU A 106 -12.91 -5.09 -7.57
CA LEU A 106 -13.82 -4.12 -6.93
C LEU A 106 -15.29 -4.45 -7.18
N LYS A 107 -15.64 -4.83 -8.42
CA LYS A 107 -17.00 -5.27 -8.78
C LYS A 107 -17.39 -6.56 -8.06
N THR A 108 -16.49 -7.55 -8.04
CA THR A 108 -16.73 -8.84 -7.35
C THR A 108 -16.78 -8.68 -5.83
N ALA A 109 -16.05 -7.72 -5.29
CA ALA A 109 -16.09 -7.36 -3.87
C ALA A 109 -17.37 -6.58 -3.48
N GLY A 110 -18.21 -6.24 -4.47
CA GLY A 110 -19.50 -5.60 -4.21
C GLY A 110 -19.40 -4.10 -3.92
N LEU A 111 -18.41 -3.40 -4.54
CA LEU A 111 -18.30 -1.95 -4.38
C LEU A 111 -19.63 -1.28 -4.72
N ALA A 112 -20.19 -0.53 -3.78
CA ALA A 112 -21.44 0.18 -3.97
C ALA A 112 -21.30 1.28 -5.03
N SER A 113 -22.37 1.51 -5.79
CA SER A 113 -22.41 2.63 -6.74
C SER A 113 -22.28 3.96 -6.00
N GLY A 114 -21.37 4.82 -6.44
CA GLY A 114 -21.07 6.10 -5.81
C GLY A 114 -20.17 6.01 -4.59
N ALA A 115 -19.64 4.82 -4.24
CA ALA A 115 -18.70 4.64 -3.13
C ALA A 115 -17.47 5.53 -3.29
N ILE A 116 -16.97 6.08 -2.19
CA ILE A 116 -15.80 6.95 -2.14
C ILE A 116 -14.60 6.14 -1.66
N ILE A 117 -13.64 5.92 -2.56
CA ILE A 117 -12.34 5.32 -2.23
C ILE A 117 -11.30 6.43 -2.12
N ALA A 118 -10.50 6.42 -1.07
CA ALA A 118 -9.45 7.40 -0.86
C ALA A 118 -8.05 6.80 -1.01
N ILE A 119 -7.09 7.66 -1.34
CA ILE A 119 -5.66 7.35 -1.43
C ILE A 119 -4.86 8.53 -0.88
N ASP A 120 -3.72 8.27 -0.23
CA ASP A 120 -2.79 9.33 0.16
C ASP A 120 -2.12 9.91 -1.10
N GLY A 121 -2.52 11.14 -1.45
CA GLY A 121 -2.03 11.82 -2.66
C GLY A 121 -0.53 12.13 -2.66
N ARG A 122 0.15 12.07 -1.49
CA ARG A 122 1.60 12.29 -1.38
C ARG A 122 2.40 11.05 -1.77
N LEU A 123 1.77 9.86 -1.76
CA LEU A 123 2.41 8.56 -1.98
C LEU A 123 2.12 7.98 -3.36
N VAL A 124 1.46 8.74 -4.23
CA VAL A 124 1.10 8.27 -5.56
C VAL A 124 1.50 9.29 -6.62
N THR A 125 2.05 8.82 -7.74
CA THR A 125 2.29 9.69 -8.89
C THR A 125 0.97 10.08 -9.56
N VAL A 126 0.96 11.17 -10.33
CA VAL A 126 -0.22 11.56 -11.14
C VAL A 126 -0.66 10.43 -12.08
N ALA A 127 0.30 9.71 -12.69
CA ALA A 127 0.00 8.57 -13.55
C ALA A 127 -0.61 7.39 -12.76
N GLY A 128 -0.08 7.12 -11.56
CA GLY A 128 -0.61 6.11 -10.63
C GLY A 128 -2.04 6.46 -10.19
N PHE A 129 -2.26 7.70 -9.78
CA PHE A 129 -3.60 8.17 -9.41
C PHE A 129 -4.61 7.98 -10.54
N ARG A 130 -4.28 8.43 -11.76
CA ARG A 130 -5.17 8.27 -12.94
C ARG A 130 -5.48 6.81 -13.26
N ARG A 131 -4.51 5.91 -13.06
CA ARG A 131 -4.73 4.47 -13.24
C ARG A 131 -5.72 3.93 -12.22
N PHE A 132 -5.56 4.26 -10.93
CA PHE A 132 -6.51 3.86 -9.90
C PHE A 132 -7.88 4.51 -10.09
N GLU A 133 -7.92 5.80 -10.42
CA GLU A 133 -9.16 6.52 -10.73
C GLU A 133 -9.97 5.82 -11.83
N LYS A 134 -9.30 5.45 -12.93
CA LYS A 134 -9.92 4.69 -14.02
C LYS A 134 -10.51 3.37 -13.54
N SER A 135 -9.80 2.61 -12.71
CA SER A 135 -10.28 1.33 -12.18
C SER A 135 -11.47 1.51 -11.22
N VAL A 136 -11.40 2.51 -10.34
CA VAL A 136 -12.49 2.82 -9.38
C VAL A 136 -13.74 3.31 -10.11
N LEU A 137 -13.58 4.22 -11.09
CA LEU A 137 -14.69 4.69 -11.93
C LEU A 137 -15.34 3.54 -12.72
N ALA A 138 -14.54 2.63 -13.29
CA ALA A 138 -15.04 1.46 -14.01
C ALA A 138 -15.81 0.49 -13.11
N ALA A 139 -15.58 0.52 -11.80
CA ALA A 139 -16.31 -0.25 -10.81
C ALA A 139 -17.52 0.52 -10.21
N GLY A 140 -17.75 1.78 -10.63
CA GLY A 140 -18.90 2.60 -10.19
C GLY A 140 -18.63 3.48 -8.97
N GLY A 141 -17.37 3.58 -8.50
CA GLY A 141 -16.96 4.42 -7.39
C GLY A 141 -16.31 5.74 -7.83
N THR A 142 -15.85 6.52 -6.86
CA THR A 142 -15.09 7.76 -7.04
C THR A 142 -13.79 7.66 -6.25
N LEU A 143 -12.64 8.02 -6.87
CA LEU A 143 -11.36 8.09 -6.17
C LEU A 143 -11.08 9.53 -5.74
N VAL A 144 -10.68 9.71 -4.49
CA VAL A 144 -10.29 11.01 -3.93
C VAL A 144 -8.90 10.97 -3.31
N CYS A 145 -8.17 12.08 -3.42
CA CYS A 145 -6.94 12.28 -2.66
C CYS A 145 -7.26 12.71 -1.23
N HIS A 146 -6.60 12.08 -0.25
CA HIS A 146 -6.63 12.49 1.14
C HIS A 146 -5.20 12.80 1.60
N HIS A 147 -5.01 13.86 2.39
CA HIS A 147 -3.66 14.33 2.75
C HIS A 147 -3.11 13.70 4.03
N GLU A 148 -3.98 13.13 4.85
CA GLU A 148 -3.60 12.44 6.08
C GLU A 148 -3.71 10.94 5.88
N ASN A 149 -2.60 10.20 6.05
CA ASN A 149 -2.64 8.76 5.91
C ASN A 149 -3.28 8.13 7.13
N LEU A 150 -4.45 7.51 6.95
CA LEU A 150 -5.21 6.89 8.05
C LEU A 150 -4.44 5.74 8.71
N LEU A 151 -3.55 5.06 7.98
CA LEU A 151 -2.72 4.01 8.54
C LEU A 151 -1.61 4.56 9.41
N ASP A 152 -1.00 5.70 9.05
CA ASP A 152 0.05 6.36 9.81
C ASP A 152 -0.46 6.79 11.20
N GLN A 153 -1.73 7.19 11.31
CA GLN A 153 -2.34 7.62 12.57
C GLN A 153 -2.45 6.48 13.60
N GLN A 154 -2.52 5.23 13.15
CA GLN A 154 -2.61 4.06 14.04
C GLN A 154 -1.28 3.31 14.22
N TRP A 155 -0.23 3.71 13.49
CA TRP A 155 1.08 3.07 13.56
C TRP A 155 1.97 3.73 14.62
N HIS A 156 1.67 3.47 15.90
CA HIS A 156 2.30 4.15 17.03
C HIS A 156 3.80 3.85 17.20
N ASP A 157 4.25 2.67 16.78
CA ASP A 157 5.65 2.24 16.81
C ASP A 157 6.33 2.36 15.43
N ARG A 158 5.83 3.27 14.59
CA ARG A 158 6.35 3.52 13.25
C ARG A 158 7.84 3.89 13.31
N PRO A 159 8.71 3.16 12.60
CA PRO A 159 10.13 3.49 12.55
C PRO A 159 10.36 4.91 12.02
N ALA A 160 11.28 5.63 12.66
CA ALA A 160 11.71 6.93 12.15
C ALA A 160 12.47 6.78 10.83
N LEU A 161 12.46 7.81 10.02
CA LEU A 161 13.32 7.86 8.83
C LEU A 161 14.78 7.77 9.26
N PRO A 162 15.64 7.02 8.52
CA PRO A 162 17.05 6.93 8.82
C PRO A 162 17.68 8.34 8.84
N PRO A 163 18.46 8.70 9.86
CA PRO A 163 19.16 9.98 9.92
C PRO A 163 20.39 9.95 8.99
N ALA A 164 20.16 9.85 7.67
CA ALA A 164 21.23 9.82 6.70
C ALA A 164 21.60 11.26 6.28
N ALA A 165 22.85 11.67 6.54
CA ALA A 165 23.39 12.88 5.94
C ALA A 165 23.70 12.63 4.46
N SER A 166 23.42 13.62 3.61
CA SER A 166 23.91 13.60 2.23
C SER A 166 25.44 13.68 2.23
N TRP A 167 26.07 12.92 1.35
CA TRP A 167 27.51 12.91 1.17
C TRP A 167 27.87 13.00 -0.30
N GLN A 168 29.04 13.56 -0.58
CA GLN A 168 29.54 13.65 -1.95
C GLN A 168 30.32 12.37 -2.30
N MET A 169 29.98 11.77 -3.44
CA MET A 169 30.72 10.63 -3.97
C MET A 169 32.20 11.02 -4.20
N PRO A 170 33.18 10.30 -3.65
CA PRO A 170 34.59 10.53 -3.94
C PRO A 170 34.88 10.45 -5.43
N ILE A 171 35.76 11.36 -5.91
CA ILE A 171 36.03 11.48 -7.34
C ILE A 171 36.60 10.20 -7.97
N GLU A 172 37.36 9.43 -7.22
CA GLU A 172 37.92 8.13 -7.65
C GLU A 172 36.81 7.11 -7.97
N ASN A 173 35.63 7.21 -7.33
CA ASN A 173 34.47 6.35 -7.58
C ASN A 173 33.53 6.95 -8.65
N ALA A 174 33.58 8.27 -8.83
CA ALA A 174 32.70 8.99 -9.77
C ALA A 174 33.31 9.13 -11.17
N GLY A 175 34.64 8.96 -11.31
CA GLY A 175 35.41 9.04 -12.54
C GLY A 175 35.60 10.46 -13.06
N LYS A 176 34.58 11.33 -13.01
CA LYS A 176 34.62 12.74 -13.40
C LYS A 176 33.94 13.61 -12.36
N SER A 177 34.40 14.84 -12.23
CA SER A 177 33.71 15.84 -11.41
C SER A 177 32.34 16.22 -12.00
N PHE A 178 31.50 16.86 -11.20
CA PHE A 178 30.20 17.37 -11.66
C PHE A 178 30.36 18.38 -12.82
N ALA A 179 31.42 19.24 -12.78
CA ALA A 179 31.70 20.25 -13.80
C ALA A 179 32.17 19.62 -15.13
N GLU A 180 32.70 18.40 -15.11
CA GLU A 180 33.21 17.69 -16.31
C GLU A 180 32.13 16.80 -16.97
N LYS A 181 30.98 16.59 -16.31
CA LYS A 181 29.81 15.85 -16.80
C LYS A 181 28.78 16.76 -17.43
#